data_e2b1ca60c5bfb01571835e65eff18e06
#
_entry.id   e2b1ca60c5bfb01571835e65eff18e06
#
_cell.length_a   1.000
_cell.length_b   1.000
_cell.length_c   1.000
_cell.angle_alpha   90.00
_cell.angle_beta   90.00
_cell.angle_gamma   90.00
#
_symmetry.space_group_name_H-M   'P 1'
#
loop_
_entity.id
_entity.type
_entity.pdbx_description
1 polymer ?
#
loop_
_entity_poly.entity_id
_entity_poly.type
_entity_poly.pdbx_seq_one_letter_code
_entity_poly.pdbx_strand_id
1 'polypeptide(L)'
;INKNIGVSSSFVKAETISKINKFLKIDVIPKKIGTLDLPGANVYVNDYFFIANPRIKENEFKFLKDNFKVDGTSTTLNYGDSFIGKDVISNKDVLFVGNNTSNIELMKIDDMILDQKL
;
A
#
# COMPACT_ATOMS: atom_id res chain seq x y z
N ILE A 1 1.30 -4.86 -4.82
CA ILE A 1 0.60 -5.35 -6.02
C ILE A 1 -0.84 -5.70 -5.71
N ASN A 2 -1.75 -5.30 -6.56
CA ASN A 2 -3.14 -5.75 -6.54
C ASN A 2 -3.55 -6.19 -7.97
N LYS A 3 -4.83 -6.47 -8.19
CA LYS A 3 -5.34 -6.92 -9.51
C LYS A 3 -5.13 -5.90 -10.64
N ASN A 4 -4.94 -4.62 -10.32
CA ASN A 4 -4.84 -3.56 -11.32
C ASN A 4 -3.39 -3.28 -11.72
N ILE A 5 -2.49 -3.11 -10.74
CA ILE A 5 -1.07 -2.81 -10.98
C ILE A 5 -0.18 -3.29 -9.84
N GLY A 6 1.13 -3.24 -10.09
CA GLY A 6 2.16 -3.32 -9.06
C GLY A 6 3.04 -2.06 -9.06
N VAL A 7 3.66 -1.79 -7.94
CA VAL A 7 4.67 -0.74 -7.79
C VAL A 7 5.95 -1.37 -7.23
N SER A 8 7.06 -1.13 -7.88
CA SER A 8 8.36 -1.64 -7.45
C SER A 8 9.31 -0.51 -7.10
N SER A 9 10.40 -0.85 -6.42
CA SER A 9 11.54 0.05 -6.28
C SER A 9 11.99 0.56 -7.65
N SER A 10 12.42 1.81 -7.72
CA SER A 10 12.97 2.40 -8.94
C SER A 10 14.27 1.75 -9.39
N PHE A 11 14.93 0.98 -8.53
CA PHE A 11 16.16 0.26 -8.83
C PHE A 11 15.96 -1.06 -9.58
N VAL A 12 14.73 -1.55 -9.67
CA VAL A 12 14.47 -2.80 -10.39
C VAL A 12 14.67 -2.59 -11.88
N LYS A 13 15.48 -3.43 -12.51
CA LYS A 13 15.83 -3.30 -13.92
C LYS A 13 14.63 -3.53 -14.83
N ALA A 14 14.60 -2.80 -15.96
CA ALA A 14 13.50 -2.92 -16.93
C ALA A 14 13.30 -4.36 -17.43
N GLU A 15 14.36 -5.12 -17.60
CA GLU A 15 14.28 -6.54 -17.97
C GLU A 15 13.54 -7.37 -16.94
N THR A 16 13.81 -7.15 -15.65
CA THR A 16 13.12 -7.84 -14.55
C THR A 16 11.65 -7.46 -14.50
N ILE A 17 11.34 -6.16 -14.64
CA ILE A 17 9.96 -5.67 -14.73
C ILE A 17 9.20 -6.34 -15.87
N SER A 18 9.82 -6.43 -17.05
CA SER A 18 9.20 -7.07 -18.21
C SER A 18 8.85 -8.55 -17.94
N LYS A 19 9.76 -9.28 -17.28
CA LYS A 19 9.51 -10.68 -16.90
C LYS A 19 8.37 -10.82 -15.91
N ILE A 20 8.32 -9.95 -14.91
CA ILE A 20 7.25 -9.94 -13.91
C ILE A 20 5.90 -9.63 -14.56
N ASN A 21 5.85 -8.60 -15.41
CA ASN A 21 4.63 -8.21 -16.13
C ASN A 21 4.09 -9.35 -16.98
N LYS A 22 4.98 -10.04 -17.69
CA LYS A 22 4.60 -11.17 -18.53
C LYS A 22 4.07 -12.34 -17.71
N PHE A 23 4.69 -12.63 -16.57
CA PHE A 23 4.32 -13.74 -15.72
C PHE A 23 3.00 -13.48 -14.98
N LEU A 24 2.85 -12.29 -14.39
CA LEU A 24 1.68 -11.93 -13.58
C LEU A 24 0.53 -11.35 -14.39
N LYS A 25 0.79 -10.97 -15.65
CA LYS A 25 -0.20 -10.32 -16.54
C LYS A 25 -0.78 -9.03 -15.97
N ILE A 26 0.06 -8.27 -15.28
CA ILE A 26 -0.24 -6.93 -14.77
C ILE A 26 0.95 -6.02 -15.05
N ASP A 27 0.70 -4.71 -15.07
CA ASP A 27 1.77 -3.74 -15.22
C ASP A 27 2.39 -3.41 -13.85
N VAL A 28 3.71 -3.57 -13.74
CA VAL A 28 4.48 -3.13 -12.59
C VAL A 28 5.21 -1.84 -12.96
N ILE A 29 5.01 -0.80 -12.16
CA ILE A 29 5.56 0.53 -12.38
C ILE A 29 6.72 0.74 -11.40
N PRO A 30 7.97 0.92 -11.88
CA PRO A 30 9.08 1.33 -11.02
C PRO A 30 8.85 2.77 -10.57
N LYS A 31 8.70 2.98 -9.27
CA LYS A 31 8.50 4.33 -8.72
C LYS A 31 8.90 4.39 -7.27
N LYS A 32 9.76 5.35 -6.95
CA LYS A 32 10.11 5.65 -5.57
C LYS A 32 8.89 6.23 -4.84
N ILE A 33 8.50 5.62 -3.74
CA ILE A 33 7.46 6.11 -2.84
C ILE A 33 8.11 6.38 -1.47
N GLY A 34 8.01 7.62 -1.01
CA GLY A 34 8.64 8.04 0.23
C GLY A 34 10.15 8.29 0.10
N THR A 35 10.81 8.45 1.23
CA THR A 35 12.26 8.69 1.26
C THR A 35 13.07 7.42 1.06
N LEU A 36 12.54 6.29 1.50
CA LEU A 36 13.15 4.98 1.31
C LEU A 36 12.51 4.30 0.10
N ASP A 37 13.34 3.93 -0.88
CA ASP A 37 12.86 3.34 -2.13
C ASP A 37 12.54 1.85 -1.98
N LEU A 38 11.62 1.56 -1.06
CA LEU A 38 11.07 0.24 -0.78
C LEU A 38 9.55 0.33 -0.69
N PRO A 39 8.84 0.33 -1.82
CA PRO A 39 7.39 0.48 -1.81
C PRO A 39 6.67 -0.53 -0.91
N GLY A 40 7.13 -1.77 -0.86
CA GLY A 40 6.55 -2.79 0.00
C GLY A 40 6.66 -2.51 1.50
N ALA A 41 7.63 -1.68 1.93
CA ALA A 41 7.71 -1.22 3.31
C ALA A 41 6.80 -0.03 3.57
N ASN A 42 6.60 0.82 2.57
CA ASN A 42 5.86 2.07 2.69
C ASN A 42 4.36 1.93 2.41
N VAL A 43 3.95 0.88 1.71
CA VAL A 43 2.57 0.72 1.25
C VAL A 43 2.15 -0.74 1.38
N TYR A 44 0.97 -0.93 1.94
CA TYR A 44 0.23 -2.19 1.84
C TYR A 44 -0.94 -1.99 0.90
N VAL A 45 -1.18 -2.93 0.01
CA VAL A 45 -2.32 -2.88 -0.92
C VAL A 45 -2.91 -4.27 -1.14
N ASN A 46 -4.22 -4.30 -1.29
CA ASN A 46 -4.97 -5.45 -1.79
C ASN A 46 -5.95 -5.00 -2.88
N ASP A 47 -6.91 -5.83 -3.24
CA ASP A 47 -7.89 -5.50 -4.27
C ASP A 47 -9.01 -4.55 -3.79
N TYR A 48 -9.03 -4.21 -2.51
CA TYR A 48 -10.11 -3.45 -1.88
C TYR A 48 -9.65 -2.09 -1.34
N PHE A 49 -8.42 -1.99 -0.85
CA PHE A 49 -7.88 -0.76 -0.28
C PHE A 49 -6.35 -0.76 -0.26
N PHE A 50 -5.78 0.39 0.06
CA PHE A 50 -4.36 0.49 0.40
C PHE A 50 -4.16 1.32 1.68
N ILE A 51 -3.04 1.05 2.35
CA ILE A 51 -2.57 1.81 3.50
C ILE A 51 -1.16 2.28 3.18
N ALA A 52 -0.90 3.56 3.38
CA ALA A 52 0.39 4.16 3.07
C ALA A 52 1.06 4.74 4.30
N ASN A 53 2.39 4.75 4.28
CA ASN A 53 3.21 5.49 5.22
C ASN A 53 2.76 6.95 5.25
N PRO A 54 2.42 7.52 6.43
CA PRO A 54 1.91 8.89 6.51
C PRO A 54 2.92 9.98 6.14
N ARG A 55 4.18 9.61 5.99
CA ARG A 55 5.26 10.55 5.60
C ARG A 55 5.46 10.67 4.09
N ILE A 56 4.70 9.91 3.29
CA ILE A 56 4.76 10.09 1.82
C ILE A 56 4.14 11.41 1.42
N LYS A 57 4.51 11.90 0.25
CA LYS A 57 4.00 13.16 -0.28
C LYS A 57 2.56 13.00 -0.77
N GLU A 58 1.81 14.09 -0.79
CA GLU A 58 0.43 14.10 -1.28
C GLU A 58 0.32 13.62 -2.72
N ASN A 59 1.25 14.04 -3.58
CA ASN A 59 1.28 13.58 -4.97
C ASN A 59 1.60 12.09 -5.10
N GLU A 60 2.37 11.53 -4.18
CA GLU A 60 2.63 10.09 -4.12
C GLU A 60 1.39 9.31 -3.68
N PHE A 61 0.65 9.82 -2.69
CA PHE A 61 -0.63 9.24 -2.28
C PHE A 61 -1.63 9.23 -3.44
N LYS A 62 -1.74 10.34 -4.16
CA LYS A 62 -2.61 10.45 -5.33
C LYS A 62 -2.23 9.47 -6.43
N PHE A 63 -0.93 9.32 -6.68
CA PHE A 63 -0.42 8.34 -7.63
C PHE A 63 -0.87 6.92 -7.27
N LEU A 64 -0.77 6.54 -5.99
CA LEU A 64 -1.19 5.23 -5.51
C LEU A 64 -2.69 5.03 -5.72
N LYS A 65 -3.50 6.00 -5.33
CA LYS A 65 -4.96 5.94 -5.46
C LYS A 65 -5.39 5.79 -6.93
N ASP A 66 -4.81 6.61 -7.81
CA ASP A 66 -5.16 6.62 -9.23
C ASP A 66 -4.77 5.32 -9.93
N ASN A 67 -3.65 4.72 -9.56
CA ASN A 67 -3.11 3.53 -10.21
C ASN A 67 -3.64 2.23 -9.62
N PHE A 68 -3.73 2.12 -8.30
CA PHE A 68 -4.33 0.95 -7.66
C PHE A 68 -5.85 0.87 -7.91
N LYS A 69 -6.48 2.00 -8.19
CA LYS A 69 -7.94 2.11 -8.44
C LYS A 69 -8.76 1.60 -7.26
N VAL A 70 -8.25 1.78 -6.06
CA VAL A 70 -8.91 1.50 -4.79
C VAL A 70 -8.71 2.68 -3.87
N ASP A 71 -9.58 2.82 -2.88
CA ASP A 71 -9.42 3.86 -1.88
C ASP A 71 -8.34 3.50 -0.88
N GLY A 72 -7.83 4.48 -0.18
CA GLY A 72 -6.75 4.26 0.76
C GLY A 72 -6.73 5.29 1.88
N THR A 73 -5.89 5.00 2.85
CA THR A 73 -5.59 5.91 3.97
C THR A 73 -4.10 5.90 4.25
N SER A 74 -3.64 6.92 4.95
CA SER A 74 -2.28 6.96 5.48
C SER A 74 -2.33 6.93 7.01
N THR A 75 -1.59 6.04 7.61
CA THR A 75 -1.49 5.90 9.06
C THR A 75 -0.24 5.15 9.44
N THR A 76 0.23 5.37 10.67
CA THR A 76 1.17 4.45 11.30
C THR A 76 0.43 3.20 11.76
N LEU A 77 1.15 2.12 12.02
CA LEU A 77 0.65 0.91 12.66
C LEU A 77 1.59 0.49 13.78
N ASN A 78 1.18 -0.48 14.55
CA ASN A 78 1.99 -1.04 15.64
C ASN A 78 2.58 0.04 16.58
N TYR A 79 1.77 1.04 16.91
CA TYR A 79 2.10 2.16 17.79
C TYR A 79 3.20 3.06 17.21
N GLY A 80 2.91 3.70 16.09
CA GLY A 80 3.75 4.75 15.52
C GLY A 80 4.76 4.31 14.46
N ASP A 81 4.73 3.05 14.03
CA ASP A 81 5.56 2.59 12.93
C ASP A 81 5.04 3.13 11.61
N SER A 82 5.87 3.87 10.89
CA SER A 82 5.52 4.45 9.60
C SER A 82 5.78 3.50 8.42
N PHE A 83 6.61 2.48 8.61
CA PHE A 83 6.85 1.43 7.61
C PHE A 83 5.82 0.33 7.75
N ILE A 84 4.60 0.63 7.35
CA ILE A 84 3.42 -0.16 7.66
C ILE A 84 3.31 -1.48 6.89
N GLY A 85 4.05 -1.63 5.79
CA GLY A 85 3.95 -2.83 4.95
C GLY A 85 4.27 -4.14 5.66
N LYS A 86 5.05 -4.09 6.73
CA LYS A 86 5.40 -5.25 7.55
C LYS A 86 4.44 -5.50 8.73
N ASP A 87 3.55 -4.55 9.00
CA ASP A 87 2.71 -4.55 10.18
C ASP A 87 1.25 -4.95 9.91
N VAL A 88 0.94 -5.32 8.68
CA VAL A 88 -0.42 -5.64 8.25
C VAL A 88 -0.44 -6.76 7.23
N ILE A 89 -1.41 -7.61 7.36
CA ILE A 89 -1.77 -8.62 6.35
C ILE A 89 -3.30 -8.77 6.34
N SER A 90 -3.87 -8.92 5.18
CA SER A 90 -5.33 -9.07 5.08
C SER A 90 -5.76 -9.88 3.87
N ASN A 91 -7.00 -10.32 3.93
CA ASN A 91 -7.76 -10.76 2.78
C ASN A 91 -9.06 -9.95 2.71
N LYS A 92 -10.05 -10.40 1.96
CA LYS A 92 -11.33 -9.67 1.81
C LYS A 92 -12.15 -9.56 3.11
N ASP A 93 -11.96 -10.46 4.06
CA ASP A 93 -12.80 -10.59 5.24
C ASP A 93 -12.11 -10.19 6.55
N VAL A 94 -10.79 -10.32 6.61
CA VAL A 94 -10.01 -10.19 7.85
C VAL A 94 -8.78 -9.33 7.64
N LEU A 95 -8.51 -8.45 8.59
CA LEU A 95 -7.30 -7.64 8.66
C LEU A 95 -6.55 -8.00 9.95
N PHE A 96 -5.29 -8.39 9.80
CA PHE A 96 -4.37 -8.58 10.93
C PHE A 96 -3.37 -7.43 10.97
N VAL A 97 -3.20 -6.85 12.13
CA VAL A 97 -2.22 -5.76 12.36
C VAL A 97 -1.32 -6.11 13.54
N GLY A 98 -0.21 -5.38 13.65
CA GLY A 98 0.72 -5.57 14.77
C GLY A 98 0.02 -5.46 16.12
N ASN A 99 0.46 -6.24 17.09
CA ASN A 99 -0.17 -6.35 18.41
C ASN A 99 -0.24 -5.02 19.18
N ASN A 100 0.70 -4.10 18.92
CA ASN A 100 0.75 -2.81 19.58
C ASN A 100 -0.01 -1.70 18.83
N THR A 101 -0.75 -2.04 17.80
CA THR A 101 -1.53 -1.06 17.04
C THR A 101 -2.57 -0.40 17.93
N SER A 102 -2.57 0.94 17.93
CA SER A 102 -3.47 1.74 18.76
C SER A 102 -4.86 1.83 18.16
N ASN A 103 -5.83 2.21 19.00
CA ASN A 103 -7.21 2.43 18.55
C ASN A 103 -7.33 3.55 17.51
N ILE A 104 -6.52 4.61 17.64
CA ILE A 104 -6.51 5.72 16.67
C ILE A 104 -6.02 5.24 15.31
N GLU A 105 -4.98 4.39 15.30
CA GLU A 105 -4.47 3.80 14.06
C GLU A 105 -5.52 2.92 13.39
N LEU A 106 -6.19 2.06 14.16
CA LEU A 106 -7.27 1.20 13.65
C LEU A 106 -8.46 2.01 13.15
N MET A 107 -8.83 3.09 13.82
CA MET A 107 -9.95 3.95 13.41
C MET A 107 -9.75 4.54 12.03
N LYS A 108 -8.54 4.94 11.66
CA LYS A 108 -8.24 5.48 10.34
C LYS A 108 -8.52 4.47 9.23
N ILE A 109 -8.18 3.21 9.47
CA ILE A 109 -8.45 2.13 8.51
C ILE A 109 -9.96 1.85 8.47
N ASP A 110 -10.59 1.76 9.63
CA ASP A 110 -12.01 1.45 9.75
C ASP A 110 -12.88 2.52 9.09
N ASP A 111 -12.58 3.79 9.32
CA ASP A 111 -13.29 4.92 8.70
C ASP A 111 -13.20 4.87 7.16
N MET A 112 -12.03 4.57 6.63
CA MET A 112 -11.83 4.43 5.19
C MET A 112 -12.64 3.27 4.62
N ILE A 113 -12.67 2.12 5.29
CA ILE A 113 -13.44 0.95 4.86
C ILE A 113 -14.94 1.22 4.94
N LEU A 114 -15.42 1.88 6.00
CA LEU A 114 -16.82 2.25 6.17
C LEU A 114 -17.29 3.23 5.09
N ASP A 115 -16.48 4.21 4.73
CA ASP A 115 -16.78 5.17 3.67
C ASP A 115 -17.02 4.49 2.32
N GLN A 116 -16.31 3.40 2.04
CA GLN A 116 -16.51 2.63 0.80
C GLN A 116 -17.85 1.88 0.75
N LYS A 117 -18.44 1.58 1.90
CA LYS A 117 -19.73 0.87 2.00
C LYS A 117 -20.94 1.80 1.90
N LEU A 118 -20.71 3.08 2.00
CA LEU A 118 -21.73 4.10 1.87
C LEU A 118 -21.85 4.56 0.42
#